data_5aa66f1032d59b25d811c8da3759c4e3
#
_entry.id   5aa66f1032d59b25d811c8da3759c4e3
#
_cell.length_a   1.000
_cell.length_b   1.000
_cell.length_c   1.000
_cell.angle_alpha   90.00
_cell.angle_beta   90.00
_cell.angle_gamma   90.00
#
_symmetry.space_group_name_H-M   'P 1'
#
loop_
_entity.id
_entity.type
_entity.pdbx_description
1 polymer ?
#
loop_
_entity_poly.entity_id
_entity_poly.type
_entity_poly.pdbx_seq_one_letter_code
_entity_poly.pdbx_strand_id
1 'polypeptide(L)'
;MSVHYKHDGIATFDATTEKIFGYMSTGNHHHAAFKSHRLVGISDNVVTVEAEIFNPDGSTFVTTIEHWLNRPNGVETTMVGGAFDGARFVHTYTPIGDKTRVDLEGKFPTFRGMSKANELAMIDGFFTAVFAEDTATLRTWA
;
A
#
# COMPACT_ATOMS: atom_id res chain seq x y z
N MET A 1 -19.07 7.44 -5.49
CA MET A 1 -19.26 6.10 -4.93
C MET A 1 -17.93 5.44 -4.63
N SER A 2 -17.89 4.54 -3.68
CA SER A 2 -16.68 3.84 -3.27
C SER A 2 -16.95 2.35 -3.13
N VAL A 3 -15.86 1.57 -3.24
CA VAL A 3 -15.87 0.13 -3.01
C VAL A 3 -15.13 -0.13 -1.71
N HIS A 4 -15.71 -0.92 -0.82
CA HIS A 4 -15.07 -1.37 0.40
C HIS A 4 -14.30 -2.67 0.11
N TYR A 5 -13.01 -2.66 0.46
CA TYR A 5 -12.13 -3.83 0.31
C TYR A 5 -11.54 -4.20 1.67
N LYS A 6 -11.50 -5.50 1.94
CA LYS A 6 -10.93 -6.02 3.17
C LYS A 6 -10.21 -7.33 2.89
N HIS A 7 -8.99 -7.48 3.38
CA HIS A 7 -8.21 -8.70 3.27
C HIS A 7 -7.42 -8.91 4.57
N ASP A 8 -8.00 -9.64 5.50
CA ASP A 8 -7.32 -10.00 6.75
C ASP A 8 -6.22 -11.01 6.45
N GLY A 9 -5.04 -10.78 7.02
CA GLY A 9 -3.89 -11.66 6.79
C GLY A 9 -3.36 -11.62 5.38
N ILE A 10 -3.44 -10.46 4.71
CA ILE A 10 -2.92 -10.30 3.34
C ILE A 10 -1.43 -10.64 3.25
N ALA A 11 -0.68 -10.43 4.34
CA ALA A 11 0.73 -10.78 4.42
C ALA A 11 1.12 -11.16 5.85
N THR A 12 2.19 -11.93 5.97
CA THR A 12 2.95 -12.10 7.21
C THR A 12 4.39 -11.74 6.89
N PHE A 13 4.83 -10.60 7.43
CA PHE A 13 6.20 -10.15 7.23
C PHE A 13 7.14 -10.86 8.20
N ASP A 14 8.28 -11.32 7.69
CA ASP A 14 9.36 -11.88 8.50
C ASP A 14 10.22 -10.74 9.08
N ALA A 15 9.55 -9.89 9.86
CA ALA A 15 10.12 -8.69 10.44
C ALA A 15 9.28 -8.23 11.62
N THR A 16 9.94 -7.57 12.59
CA THR A 16 9.24 -6.90 13.70
C THR A 16 8.53 -5.66 13.19
N THR A 17 7.53 -5.17 13.94
CA THR A 17 6.86 -3.91 13.61
C THR A 17 7.85 -2.74 13.54
N GLU A 18 8.83 -2.70 14.42
CA GLU A 18 9.87 -1.68 14.41
C GLU A 18 10.65 -1.66 13.09
N LYS A 19 11.05 -2.83 12.62
CA LYS A 19 11.74 -2.96 11.32
C LYS A 19 10.86 -2.52 10.17
N ILE A 20 9.56 -2.88 10.19
CA ILE A 20 8.60 -2.48 9.16
C ILE A 20 8.48 -0.96 9.11
N PHE A 21 8.36 -0.29 10.25
CA PHE A 21 8.27 1.17 10.29
C PHE A 21 9.56 1.83 9.82
N GLY A 22 10.71 1.25 10.12
CA GLY A 22 11.99 1.71 9.56
C GLY A 22 11.99 1.65 8.04
N TYR A 23 11.53 0.54 7.47
CA TYR A 23 11.40 0.35 6.03
C TYR A 23 10.39 1.33 5.41
N MET A 24 9.21 1.46 6.00
CA MET A 24 8.16 2.39 5.51
C MET A 24 8.63 3.84 5.53
N SER A 25 9.46 4.21 6.49
CA SER A 25 9.98 5.57 6.64
C SER A 25 10.97 5.97 5.55
N THR A 26 11.53 5.02 4.80
CA THR A 26 12.48 5.35 3.73
C THR A 26 11.81 5.97 2.52
N GLY A 27 10.50 5.70 2.31
CA GLY A 27 9.80 6.10 1.10
C GLY A 27 10.37 5.48 -0.18
N ASN A 28 11.17 4.44 -0.06
CA ASN A 28 11.94 3.85 -1.15
C ASN A 28 11.49 2.41 -1.44
N HIS A 29 10.17 2.25 -1.62
CA HIS A 29 9.57 0.94 -1.91
C HIS A 29 9.47 0.75 -3.40
N HIS A 30 10.10 -0.30 -3.91
CA HIS A 30 10.08 -0.61 -5.33
C HIS A 30 9.02 -1.67 -5.61
N HIS A 31 8.07 -1.34 -6.49
CA HIS A 31 6.99 -2.24 -6.89
C HIS A 31 6.89 -2.30 -8.41
N ALA A 32 6.63 -3.50 -8.95
CA ALA A 32 6.46 -3.70 -10.38
C ALA A 32 5.28 -2.88 -10.95
N ALA A 33 4.26 -2.60 -10.14
CA ALA A 33 3.13 -1.75 -10.51
C ALA A 33 3.53 -0.29 -10.71
N PHE A 34 4.68 0.15 -10.19
CA PHE A 34 5.17 1.51 -10.27
C PHE A 34 6.17 1.64 -11.41
N LYS A 35 5.87 2.50 -12.38
CA LYS A 35 6.85 2.87 -13.41
C LYS A 35 7.99 3.68 -12.78
N SER A 36 7.63 4.58 -11.86
CA SER A 36 8.59 5.38 -11.11
C SER A 36 7.96 5.82 -9.80
N HIS A 37 8.79 6.20 -8.86
CA HIS A 37 8.35 6.82 -7.61
C HIS A 37 9.47 7.71 -7.07
N ARG A 38 9.09 8.69 -6.27
CA ARG A 38 10.07 9.53 -5.58
C ARG A 38 9.53 9.96 -4.22
N LEU A 39 10.41 10.05 -3.25
CA LEU A 39 10.08 10.61 -1.95
C LEU A 39 9.92 12.14 -2.11
N VAL A 40 8.74 12.64 -1.76
CA VAL A 40 8.47 14.08 -1.76
C VAL A 40 8.94 14.71 -0.44
N GLY A 41 8.66 14.05 0.67
CA GLY A 41 9.07 14.53 1.97
C GLY A 41 8.62 13.63 3.12
N ILE A 42 9.21 13.87 4.27
CA ILE A 42 8.84 13.25 5.54
C ILE A 42 8.60 14.37 6.53
N SER A 43 7.43 14.39 7.16
CA SER A 43 7.08 15.37 8.17
C SER A 43 6.39 14.65 9.33
N ASP A 44 7.02 14.65 10.50
CA ASP A 44 6.56 13.92 11.67
C ASP A 44 6.33 12.44 11.33
N ASN A 45 5.06 11.99 11.38
CA ASN A 45 4.68 10.61 11.09
C ASN A 45 4.11 10.43 9.67
N VAL A 46 4.29 11.41 8.78
CA VAL A 46 3.75 11.35 7.42
C VAL A 46 4.88 11.22 6.42
N VAL A 47 4.82 10.17 5.60
CA VAL A 47 5.75 9.96 4.48
C VAL A 47 4.97 10.18 3.20
N THR A 48 5.40 11.15 2.40
CA THR A 48 4.72 11.51 1.14
C THR A 48 5.57 11.08 -0.05
N VAL A 49 4.96 10.31 -0.94
CA VAL A 49 5.59 9.76 -2.15
C VAL A 49 4.75 10.14 -3.36
N GLU A 50 5.41 10.52 -4.45
CA GLU A 50 4.77 10.63 -5.74
C GLU A 50 5.11 9.40 -6.56
N ALA A 51 4.10 8.73 -7.11
CA ALA A 51 4.28 7.52 -7.89
C ALA A 51 3.57 7.62 -9.23
N GLU A 52 4.20 7.04 -10.25
CA GLU A 52 3.58 6.79 -11.54
C GLU A 52 3.26 5.31 -11.61
N ILE A 53 1.97 4.97 -11.74
CA ILE A 53 1.44 3.62 -11.61
C ILE A 53 0.85 3.17 -12.96
N PHE A 54 1.07 1.89 -13.30
CA PHE A 54 0.50 1.31 -14.52
C PHE A 54 -0.98 0.98 -14.34
N ASN A 55 -1.78 1.38 -15.33
CA ASN A 55 -3.13 0.87 -15.53
C ASN A 55 -3.07 -0.53 -16.17
N PRO A 56 -4.16 -1.32 -16.10
CA PRO A 56 -4.21 -2.63 -16.75
C PRO A 56 -3.96 -2.60 -18.27
N ASP A 57 -4.25 -1.49 -18.94
CA ASP A 57 -4.03 -1.32 -20.38
C ASP A 57 -2.61 -0.87 -20.75
N GLY A 58 -1.72 -0.73 -19.76
CA GLY A 58 -0.34 -0.30 -19.97
C GLY A 58 -0.13 1.21 -19.94
N SER A 59 -1.19 2.02 -19.93
CA SER A 59 -1.07 3.45 -19.67
C SER A 59 -0.72 3.70 -18.20
N THR A 60 -0.34 4.93 -17.87
CA THR A 60 0.04 5.26 -16.50
C THR A 60 -0.75 6.44 -15.96
N PHE A 61 -0.78 6.56 -14.65
CA PHE A 61 -1.27 7.74 -13.97
C PHE A 61 -0.34 8.11 -12.82
N VAL A 62 -0.33 9.40 -12.48
CA VAL A 62 0.45 9.90 -11.36
C VAL A 62 -0.47 10.08 -10.15
N THR A 63 -0.01 9.62 -8.99
CA THR A 63 -0.72 9.78 -7.73
C THR A 63 0.24 10.23 -6.64
N THR A 64 -0.27 11.02 -5.69
CA THR A 64 0.45 11.36 -4.47
C THR A 64 -0.04 10.43 -3.37
N ILE A 65 0.89 9.70 -2.77
CA ILE A 65 0.61 8.73 -1.72
C ILE A 65 1.11 9.29 -0.40
N GLU A 66 0.22 9.40 0.58
CA GLU A 66 0.59 9.79 1.93
C GLU A 66 0.43 8.61 2.87
N HIS A 67 1.54 8.22 3.51
CA HIS A 67 1.55 7.18 4.55
C HIS A 67 1.61 7.84 5.92
N TRP A 68 0.58 7.66 6.70
CA TRP A 68 0.47 8.14 8.08
C TRP A 68 0.87 7.01 9.01
N LEU A 69 2.06 7.12 9.61
CA LEU A 69 2.63 6.08 10.46
C LEU A 69 2.00 6.15 11.86
N ASN A 70 1.23 5.14 12.21
CA ASN A 70 0.60 5.01 13.53
C ASN A 70 1.30 3.91 14.32
N ARG A 71 2.47 4.22 14.85
CA ARG A 71 3.31 3.26 15.57
C ARG A 71 2.69 2.86 16.91
N PRO A 72 2.73 1.58 17.27
CA PRO A 72 3.20 0.41 16.51
C PRO A 72 2.08 -0.30 15.74
N ASN A 73 0.89 0.29 15.64
CA ASN A 73 -0.35 -0.38 15.25
C ASN A 73 -0.51 -0.57 13.74
N GLY A 74 0.02 0.35 12.93
CA GLY A 74 -0.14 0.25 11.50
C GLY A 74 0.14 1.54 10.75
N VAL A 75 -0.37 1.58 9.51
CA VAL A 75 -0.19 2.71 8.60
C VAL A 75 -1.54 3.01 7.94
N GLU A 76 -1.94 4.28 7.95
CA GLU A 76 -3.05 4.74 7.13
C GLU A 76 -2.50 5.37 5.86
N THR A 77 -3.03 4.99 4.70
CA THR A 77 -2.57 5.49 3.42
C THR A 77 -3.70 6.17 2.67
N THR A 78 -3.42 7.33 2.11
CA THR A 78 -4.32 8.05 1.21
C THR A 78 -3.65 8.25 -0.14
N MET A 79 -4.44 8.26 -1.21
CA MET A 79 -3.96 8.49 -2.56
C MET A 79 -4.74 9.64 -3.19
N VAL A 80 -4.04 10.57 -3.79
CA VAL A 80 -4.62 11.75 -4.43
C VAL A 80 -4.12 11.83 -5.87
N GLY A 81 -5.06 11.87 -6.80
CA GLY A 81 -4.78 11.91 -8.23
C GLY A 81 -4.78 10.53 -8.88
N GLY A 82 -5.09 10.50 -10.18
CA GLY A 82 -5.09 9.29 -10.98
C GLY A 82 -6.27 8.37 -10.71
N ALA A 83 -6.12 7.11 -11.11
CA ALA A 83 -7.22 6.13 -11.04
C ALA A 83 -7.64 5.78 -9.61
N PHE A 84 -6.74 5.94 -8.64
CA PHE A 84 -7.02 5.68 -7.23
C PHE A 84 -7.32 6.96 -6.43
N ASP A 85 -7.64 8.05 -7.10
CA ASP A 85 -7.94 9.32 -6.42
C ASP A 85 -9.03 9.15 -5.37
N GLY A 86 -8.74 9.53 -4.13
CA GLY A 86 -9.65 9.38 -3.00
C GLY A 86 -9.57 8.04 -2.28
N ALA A 87 -8.70 7.14 -2.70
CA ALA A 87 -8.48 5.88 -1.98
C ALA A 87 -7.93 6.16 -0.58
N ARG A 88 -8.44 5.42 0.40
CA ARG A 88 -7.99 5.49 1.79
C ARG A 88 -8.05 4.11 2.40
N PHE A 89 -6.92 3.63 2.90
CA PHE A 89 -6.85 2.28 3.45
C PHE A 89 -5.87 2.22 4.62
N VAL A 90 -6.06 1.20 5.46
CA VAL A 90 -5.30 1.01 6.69
C VAL A 90 -4.65 -0.37 6.66
N HIS A 91 -3.34 -0.40 6.90
CA HIS A 91 -2.61 -1.61 7.25
C HIS A 91 -2.61 -1.71 8.77
N THR A 92 -3.07 -2.83 9.31
CA THR A 92 -3.01 -3.10 10.75
C THR A 92 -1.97 -4.18 11.00
N TYR A 93 -1.03 -3.91 11.88
CA TYR A 93 0.08 -4.81 12.21
C TYR A 93 -0.17 -5.49 13.55
N THR A 94 -0.10 -6.83 13.53
CA THR A 94 -0.23 -7.65 14.74
C THR A 94 1.06 -8.47 14.92
N PRO A 95 1.83 -8.22 16.00
CA PRO A 95 3.04 -9.01 16.25
C PRO A 95 2.72 -10.48 16.52
N ILE A 96 3.51 -11.37 15.90
CA ILE A 96 3.46 -12.81 16.13
C ILE A 96 4.92 -13.26 16.34
N GLY A 97 5.39 -13.19 17.60
CA GLY A 97 6.82 -13.39 17.88
C GLY A 97 7.66 -12.32 17.22
N ASP A 98 8.61 -12.72 16.40
CA ASP A 98 9.49 -11.83 15.61
C ASP A 98 8.93 -11.52 14.21
N LYS A 99 7.72 -11.98 13.93
CA LYS A 99 6.99 -11.73 12.67
C LYS A 99 5.83 -10.78 12.90
N THR A 100 5.26 -10.28 11.82
CA THR A 100 4.12 -9.37 11.88
C THR A 100 3.07 -9.78 10.85
N ARG A 101 1.86 -10.02 11.33
CA ARG A 101 0.68 -10.22 10.48
C ARG A 101 0.15 -8.87 10.04
N VAL A 102 -0.23 -8.77 8.78
CA VAL A 102 -0.82 -7.56 8.20
C VAL A 102 -2.25 -7.83 7.78
N ASP A 103 -3.16 -6.98 8.25
CA ASP A 103 -4.54 -6.91 7.80
C ASP A 103 -4.72 -5.61 7.02
N LEU A 104 -5.49 -5.65 5.93
CA LEU A 104 -5.74 -4.50 5.08
C LEU A 104 -7.24 -4.25 4.95
N GLU A 105 -7.64 -3.00 5.12
CA GLU A 105 -9.03 -2.59 4.93
C GLU A 105 -9.08 -1.15 4.43
N GLY A 106 -9.99 -0.88 3.49
CA GLY A 106 -10.14 0.49 3.01
C GLY A 106 -11.27 0.68 2.02
N LYS A 107 -11.34 1.92 1.53
CA LYS A 107 -12.31 2.36 0.53
C LYS A 107 -11.55 2.86 -0.69
N PHE A 108 -12.04 2.48 -1.86
CA PHE A 108 -11.43 2.80 -3.14
C PHE A 108 -12.47 3.39 -4.07
N PRO A 109 -12.07 4.29 -5.00
CA PRO A 109 -12.98 4.81 -6.00
C PRO A 109 -13.45 3.69 -6.92
N THR A 110 -14.66 3.83 -7.46
CA THR A 110 -15.18 2.88 -8.46
C THR A 110 -14.57 3.17 -9.83
N PHE A 111 -14.40 2.12 -10.62
CA PHE A 111 -13.91 2.22 -11.99
C PHE A 111 -15.07 2.11 -12.96
N ARG A 112 -15.15 3.10 -13.85
CA ARG A 112 -16.26 3.20 -14.80
C ARG A 112 -16.32 1.97 -15.70
N GLY A 113 -17.53 1.39 -15.82
CA GLY A 113 -17.78 0.23 -16.69
C GLY A 113 -17.35 -1.10 -16.11
N MET A 114 -16.88 -1.12 -14.86
CA MET A 114 -16.42 -2.34 -14.20
C MET A 114 -17.45 -2.79 -13.16
N SER A 115 -17.72 -4.11 -13.09
CA SER A 115 -18.56 -4.66 -12.04
C SER A 115 -17.86 -4.59 -10.69
N LYS A 116 -18.64 -4.58 -9.60
CA LYS A 116 -18.08 -4.59 -8.25
C LYS A 116 -17.14 -5.78 -8.02
N ALA A 117 -17.52 -6.96 -8.52
CA ALA A 117 -16.70 -8.15 -8.39
C ALA A 117 -15.34 -7.99 -9.09
N ASN A 118 -15.32 -7.41 -10.29
CA ASN A 118 -14.09 -7.15 -11.03
C ASN A 118 -13.25 -6.06 -10.38
N GLU A 119 -13.87 -5.03 -9.83
CA GLU A 119 -13.17 -3.98 -9.08
C GLU A 119 -12.46 -4.56 -7.86
N LEU A 120 -13.15 -5.39 -7.07
CA LEU A 120 -12.57 -6.04 -5.90
C LEU A 120 -11.43 -6.98 -6.29
N ALA A 121 -11.58 -7.74 -7.37
CA ALA A 121 -10.53 -8.64 -7.86
C ALA A 121 -9.30 -7.85 -8.31
N MET A 122 -9.48 -6.70 -8.97
CA MET A 122 -8.39 -5.84 -9.40
C MET A 122 -7.64 -5.24 -8.21
N ILE A 123 -8.35 -4.73 -7.23
CA ILE A 123 -7.78 -4.16 -6.00
C ILE A 123 -7.00 -5.26 -5.25
N ASP A 124 -7.60 -6.43 -5.09
CA ASP A 124 -6.95 -7.56 -4.42
C ASP A 124 -5.67 -8.00 -5.13
N GLY A 125 -5.70 -8.09 -6.45
CA GLY A 125 -4.51 -8.44 -7.24
C GLY A 125 -3.38 -7.44 -7.09
N PHE A 126 -3.71 -6.14 -7.08
CA PHE A 126 -2.74 -5.07 -6.89
C PHE A 126 -2.06 -5.19 -5.51
N PHE A 127 -2.84 -5.28 -4.44
CA PHE A 127 -2.29 -5.32 -3.09
C PHE A 127 -1.58 -6.64 -2.78
N THR A 128 -2.10 -7.76 -3.27
CA THR A 128 -1.43 -9.06 -3.09
C THR A 128 -0.02 -9.01 -3.70
N ALA A 129 0.12 -8.43 -4.89
CA ALA A 129 1.42 -8.27 -5.53
C ALA A 129 2.34 -7.32 -4.75
N VAL A 130 1.82 -6.17 -4.30
CA VAL A 130 2.58 -5.19 -3.52
C VAL A 130 3.09 -5.80 -2.22
N PHE A 131 2.24 -6.48 -1.47
CA PHE A 131 2.63 -7.09 -0.20
C PHE A 131 3.56 -8.29 -0.37
N ALA A 132 3.44 -9.04 -1.46
CA ALA A 132 4.39 -10.11 -1.78
C ALA A 132 5.79 -9.55 -2.05
N GLU A 133 5.87 -8.42 -2.75
CA GLU A 133 7.13 -7.72 -3.01
C GLU A 133 7.74 -7.18 -1.72
N ASP A 134 6.93 -6.55 -0.86
CA ASP A 134 7.40 -6.07 0.45
C ASP A 134 7.88 -7.23 1.34
N THR A 135 7.17 -8.36 1.31
CA THR A 135 7.58 -9.56 2.04
C THR A 135 8.97 -10.01 1.63
N ALA A 136 9.22 -10.07 0.33
CA ALA A 136 10.52 -10.47 -0.21
C ALA A 136 11.61 -9.44 0.14
N THR A 137 11.31 -8.15 0.00
CA THR A 137 12.26 -7.08 0.29
C THR A 137 12.65 -7.04 1.76
N LEU A 138 11.69 -7.18 2.67
CA LEU A 138 11.94 -7.14 4.11
C LEU A 138 12.83 -8.27 4.61
N ARG A 139 12.85 -9.42 3.94
CA ARG A 139 13.74 -10.54 4.31
C ARG A 139 15.21 -10.18 4.16
N THR A 140 15.55 -9.31 3.23
CA THR A 140 16.92 -8.91 2.92
C THR A 140 17.25 -7.49 3.34
N TRP A 141 16.27 -6.73 3.79
CA TRP A 141 16.45 -5.35 4.22
C TRP A 141 17.16 -5.29 5.57
N ALA A 142 18.20 -4.51 5.62
CA ALA A 142 19.05 -4.39 6.83
C ALA A 142 18.61 -3.25 7.75
#